data_a7cafc741665cb8acf6996f136eaf878
#
_entry.id   a7cafc741665cb8acf6996f136eaf878
#
_cell.length_a   1.000
_cell.length_b   1.000
_cell.length_c   1.000
_cell.angle_alpha   90.00
_cell.angle_beta   90.00
_cell.angle_gamma   90.00
#
_symmetry.space_group_name_H-M   'P 1'
#
loop_
_entity.id
_entity.type
_entity.pdbx_description
1 polymer ?
#
loop_
_entity_poly.entity_id
_entity_poly.type
_entity_poly.pdbx_seq_one_letter_code
_entity_poly.pdbx_strand_id
1 'polypeptide(L)'
;MDRASRLLSHNLSHTSIRPDAEGVPCANPSRELNFASFASLFPQTDRSFEASLFRLGQALFDPIELHLGSSISVDIRNRVAALRRKTAFSKWLQTAVASAVEKDVEETSGDYSWAQTVFALLTGNQVERAVDAAIEAGNVKLATLLAQADGDAEFKEDLKAQLALWREQRIDVHIDESVRKIYALLAGVVDVLEGSKGLGLERCADVPLAKGLDWKRVFGLHLWYSQPMDAPISSAFEAYDQARKADPQNVAAPLPWYRESPAGVRTPWKLPPGAEPPDALFSLIRMFADPACSLSNILTPFSFSPSPLDYRLPWHLYILISRCLRIRDFADRGEVLDERRDEEEDAQDSGMEPEVEGHSPSADLLASSYALQLEKAGMLQEAVFVLLHIEGSAG
;
A
#
# COMPACT_ATOMS: atom_id res chain seq x y z
N MET A 1 19.98 -20.19 6.45
CA MET A 1 18.52 -20.41 6.57
C MET A 1 17.85 -19.65 5.45
N ASP A 2 17.08 -20.31 4.63
CA ASP A 2 16.34 -19.69 3.53
C ASP A 2 15.27 -18.73 4.09
N ARG A 3 14.89 -17.68 3.33
CA ARG A 3 13.88 -16.69 3.76
C ARG A 3 12.54 -17.35 4.10
N ALA A 4 12.14 -18.37 3.33
CA ALA A 4 10.92 -19.14 3.60
C ALA A 4 10.94 -19.80 4.97
N SER A 5 12.05 -20.44 5.33
CA SER A 5 12.24 -21.10 6.62
C SER A 5 12.18 -20.12 7.79
N ARG A 6 12.66 -18.86 7.61
CA ARG A 6 12.59 -17.84 8.69
C ARG A 6 11.16 -17.38 8.96
N LEU A 7 10.35 -17.15 7.93
CA LEU A 7 8.95 -16.76 8.10
C LEU A 7 8.14 -17.85 8.80
N LEU A 8 8.34 -19.13 8.39
CA LEU A 8 7.68 -20.26 9.01
C LEU A 8 8.12 -20.48 10.46
N SER A 9 9.43 -20.41 10.74
CA SER A 9 9.96 -20.54 12.10
C SER A 9 9.42 -19.44 13.03
N HIS A 10 9.29 -18.22 12.52
CA HIS A 10 8.69 -17.12 13.26
C HIS A 10 7.22 -17.38 13.56
N ASN A 11 6.44 -17.83 12.58
CA ASN A 11 5.04 -18.19 12.76
C ASN A 11 4.91 -19.33 13.79
N LEU A 12 5.69 -20.41 13.66
CA LEU A 12 5.69 -21.55 14.57
C LEU A 12 6.00 -21.12 16.02
N SER A 13 6.97 -20.22 16.22
CA SER A 13 7.36 -19.77 17.58
C SER A 13 6.26 -18.97 18.30
N HIS A 14 5.28 -18.45 17.55
CA HIS A 14 4.12 -17.70 18.08
C HIS A 14 2.80 -18.45 17.92
N THR A 15 2.83 -19.74 17.64
CA THR A 15 1.64 -20.56 17.47
C THR A 15 1.61 -21.68 18.51
N SER A 16 0.51 -21.79 19.24
CA SER A 16 0.28 -22.91 20.16
C SER A 16 -0.45 -24.03 19.45
N ILE A 17 -0.04 -25.28 19.66
CA ILE A 17 -0.74 -26.46 19.13
C ILE A 17 -1.54 -27.07 20.28
N ARG A 18 -2.85 -27.17 20.13
CA ARG A 18 -3.77 -27.73 21.13
C ARG A 18 -4.74 -28.67 20.46
N PRO A 19 -5.21 -29.72 21.14
CA PRO A 19 -6.30 -30.54 20.63
C PRO A 19 -7.59 -29.70 20.64
N ASP A 20 -8.42 -29.90 19.61
CA ASP A 20 -9.79 -29.42 19.55
C ASP A 20 -10.75 -30.25 20.43
N ALA A 21 -12.06 -30.00 20.32
CA ALA A 21 -13.08 -30.73 21.07
C ALA A 21 -13.13 -32.25 20.73
N GLU A 22 -12.66 -32.64 19.56
CA GLU A 22 -12.60 -34.00 19.04
C GLU A 22 -11.25 -34.66 19.30
N GLY A 23 -10.28 -33.95 19.86
CA GLY A 23 -8.93 -34.42 20.16
C GLY A 23 -7.96 -34.31 18.99
N VAL A 24 -8.33 -33.63 17.89
CA VAL A 24 -7.47 -33.38 16.74
C VAL A 24 -6.55 -32.20 17.04
N PRO A 25 -5.24 -32.31 16.80
CA PRO A 25 -4.32 -31.21 17.07
C PRO A 25 -4.55 -30.05 16.07
N CYS A 26 -4.86 -28.85 16.60
CA CYS A 26 -5.05 -27.63 15.85
C CYS A 26 -4.03 -26.56 16.21
N ALA A 27 -3.63 -25.77 15.23
CA ALA A 27 -2.72 -24.65 15.41
C ALA A 27 -3.49 -23.36 15.70
N ASN A 28 -3.16 -22.73 16.84
CA ASN A 28 -3.72 -21.46 17.28
C ASN A 28 -2.64 -20.38 17.29
N PRO A 29 -2.58 -19.50 16.27
CA PRO A 29 -1.62 -18.40 16.23
C PRO A 29 -1.92 -17.37 17.31
N SER A 30 -0.87 -16.88 17.98
CA SER A 30 -0.97 -15.82 18.99
C SER A 30 -1.33 -14.47 18.35
N ARG A 31 -2.07 -13.63 19.07
CA ARG A 31 -2.32 -12.22 18.69
C ARG A 31 -1.04 -11.34 18.72
N GLU A 32 0.04 -11.81 19.32
CA GLU A 32 1.34 -11.15 19.25
C GLU A 32 1.96 -11.23 17.85
N LEU A 33 1.49 -12.20 17.05
CA LEU A 33 1.88 -12.31 15.65
C LEU A 33 1.15 -11.25 14.84
N ASN A 34 1.90 -10.23 14.39
CA ASN A 34 1.40 -9.10 13.63
C ASN A 34 2.38 -8.72 12.51
N PHE A 35 2.04 -7.75 11.69
CA PHE A 35 2.90 -7.34 10.58
C PHE A 35 4.25 -6.78 11.06
N ALA A 36 4.31 -6.06 12.19
CA ALA A 36 5.54 -5.54 12.77
C ALA A 36 6.49 -6.67 13.16
N SER A 37 5.97 -7.77 13.72
CA SER A 37 6.78 -8.92 14.11
C SER A 37 7.46 -9.56 12.89
N PHE A 38 6.75 -9.69 11.76
CA PHE A 38 7.34 -10.16 10.50
C PHE A 38 8.29 -9.13 9.86
N ALA A 39 7.93 -7.84 9.90
CA ALA A 39 8.80 -6.77 9.38
C ALA A 39 10.14 -6.72 10.11
N SER A 40 10.19 -7.08 11.40
CA SER A 40 11.41 -7.13 12.21
C SER A 40 12.42 -8.19 11.76
N LEU A 41 11.97 -9.20 11.00
CA LEU A 41 12.84 -10.22 10.42
C LEU A 41 13.73 -9.67 9.29
N PHE A 42 13.44 -8.49 8.79
CA PHE A 42 14.17 -7.85 7.71
C PHE A 42 14.97 -6.65 8.23
N PRO A 43 16.26 -6.54 7.91
CA PRO A 43 17.04 -5.34 8.22
C PRO A 43 16.36 -4.07 7.70
N GLN A 44 16.52 -2.95 8.40
CA GLN A 44 15.91 -1.67 8.00
C GLN A 44 16.34 -1.22 6.58
N THR A 45 17.53 -1.65 6.15
CA THR A 45 18.06 -1.37 4.81
C THR A 45 17.52 -2.31 3.73
N ASP A 46 16.82 -3.38 4.09
CA ASP A 46 16.24 -4.33 3.12
C ASP A 46 15.10 -3.65 2.35
N ARG A 47 15.25 -3.57 1.03
CA ARG A 47 14.28 -3.01 0.08
C ARG A 47 13.57 -4.08 -0.75
N SER A 48 13.66 -5.34 -0.34
CA SER A 48 12.97 -6.43 -1.02
C SER A 48 11.45 -6.25 -0.96
N PHE A 49 10.78 -6.86 -1.93
CA PHE A 49 9.31 -6.86 -1.98
C PHE A 49 8.69 -7.39 -0.69
N GLU A 50 9.23 -8.47 -0.13
CA GLU A 50 8.76 -9.10 1.11
C GLU A 50 8.86 -8.13 2.30
N ALA A 51 10.02 -7.47 2.46
CA ALA A 51 10.21 -6.46 3.51
C ALA A 51 9.23 -5.28 3.35
N SER A 52 9.03 -4.82 2.11
CA SER A 52 8.08 -3.75 1.80
C SER A 52 6.64 -4.15 2.09
N LEU A 53 6.26 -5.40 1.78
CA LEU A 53 4.93 -5.95 2.00
C LEU A 53 4.56 -5.97 3.50
N PHE A 54 5.44 -6.52 4.35
CA PHE A 54 5.19 -6.57 5.79
C PHE A 54 5.21 -5.18 6.44
N ARG A 55 6.09 -4.27 6.00
CA ARG A 55 6.09 -2.88 6.48
C ARG A 55 4.85 -2.10 6.04
N LEU A 56 4.32 -2.37 4.85
CA LEU A 56 3.04 -1.82 4.42
C LEU A 56 1.90 -2.33 5.31
N GLY A 57 1.85 -3.64 5.54
CA GLY A 57 0.85 -4.23 6.44
C GLY A 57 0.92 -3.64 7.84
N GLN A 58 2.12 -3.45 8.39
CA GLN A 58 2.35 -2.77 9.67
C GLN A 58 1.78 -1.34 9.66
N ALA A 59 2.07 -0.57 8.61
CA ALA A 59 1.59 0.82 8.51
C ALA A 59 0.06 0.91 8.41
N LEU A 60 -0.60 -0.06 7.77
CA LEU A 60 -2.03 -0.03 7.53
C LEU A 60 -2.87 -0.71 8.62
N PHE A 61 -2.40 -1.82 9.19
CA PHE A 61 -3.27 -2.71 9.95
C PHE A 61 -2.87 -2.89 11.41
N ASP A 62 -1.60 -2.80 11.75
CA ASP A 62 -1.18 -3.01 13.14
C ASP A 62 -1.76 -1.94 14.07
N PRO A 63 -2.04 -2.28 15.32
CA PRO A 63 -2.51 -1.34 16.32
C PRO A 63 -1.57 -0.14 16.49
N ILE A 64 -2.13 1.05 16.65
CA ILE A 64 -1.36 2.28 16.88
C ILE A 64 -1.49 2.68 18.34
N GLU A 65 -0.37 2.70 19.05
CA GLU A 65 -0.33 3.20 20.42
C GLU A 65 -0.46 4.73 20.41
N LEU A 66 -1.51 5.23 21.04
CA LEU A 66 -1.79 6.65 21.01
C LEU A 66 -1.16 7.44 22.16
N HIS A 67 -0.83 6.78 23.28
CA HIS A 67 -0.33 7.40 24.52
C HIS A 67 -1.15 8.63 24.97
N LEU A 68 -2.48 8.57 24.75
CA LEU A 68 -3.41 9.63 25.12
C LEU A 68 -4.05 9.33 26.45
N GLY A 69 -4.24 10.36 27.28
CA GLY A 69 -4.92 10.22 28.58
C GLY A 69 -6.35 9.70 28.45
N SER A 70 -6.88 9.07 29.51
CA SER A 70 -8.21 8.47 29.52
C SER A 70 -9.35 9.48 29.37
N SER A 71 -9.11 10.75 29.65
CA SER A 71 -10.10 11.84 29.57
C SER A 71 -10.37 12.37 28.16
N ILE A 72 -9.63 11.90 27.14
CA ILE A 72 -9.77 12.38 25.77
C ILE A 72 -10.94 11.67 25.09
N SER A 73 -11.80 12.43 24.38
CA SER A 73 -12.96 11.88 23.68
C SER A 73 -12.58 10.86 22.61
N VAL A 74 -13.48 9.92 22.32
CA VAL A 74 -13.30 8.87 21.31
C VAL A 74 -13.05 9.49 19.93
N ASP A 75 -13.74 10.56 19.57
CA ASP A 75 -13.59 11.23 18.27
C ASP A 75 -12.18 11.78 18.06
N ILE A 76 -11.62 12.43 19.11
CA ILE A 76 -10.24 12.94 19.05
C ILE A 76 -9.25 11.78 18.94
N ARG A 77 -9.46 10.68 19.67
CA ARG A 77 -8.62 9.48 19.58
C ARG A 77 -8.63 8.91 18.18
N ASN A 78 -9.81 8.75 17.57
CA ASN A 78 -9.97 8.24 16.22
C ASN A 78 -9.28 9.14 15.19
N ARG A 79 -9.42 10.46 15.32
CA ARG A 79 -8.75 11.43 14.44
C ARG A 79 -7.23 11.36 14.56
N VAL A 80 -6.70 11.30 15.78
CA VAL A 80 -5.24 11.16 16.01
C VAL A 80 -4.73 9.81 15.48
N ALA A 81 -5.49 8.73 15.67
CA ALA A 81 -5.16 7.42 15.12
C ALA A 81 -5.09 7.47 13.58
N ALA A 82 -6.07 8.07 12.93
CA ALA A 82 -6.10 8.22 11.47
C ALA A 82 -4.91 9.04 10.95
N LEU A 83 -4.55 10.15 11.61
CA LEU A 83 -3.39 10.97 11.24
C LEU A 83 -2.08 10.21 11.42
N ARG A 84 -1.89 9.50 12.54
CA ARG A 84 -0.69 8.68 12.77
C ARG A 84 -0.58 7.56 11.74
N ARG A 85 -1.70 6.93 11.38
CA ARG A 85 -1.73 5.89 10.35
C ARG A 85 -1.36 6.47 8.98
N LYS A 86 -1.93 7.63 8.60
CA LYS A 86 -1.57 8.33 7.37
C LYS A 86 -0.07 8.67 7.33
N THR A 87 0.49 9.14 8.46
CA THR A 87 1.93 9.44 8.58
C THR A 87 2.78 8.18 8.42
N ALA A 88 2.41 7.06 9.06
CA ALA A 88 3.12 5.80 8.93
C ALA A 88 3.08 5.27 7.47
N PHE A 89 1.91 5.34 6.84
CA PHE A 89 1.73 4.97 5.44
C PHE A 89 2.52 5.88 4.49
N SER A 90 2.49 7.19 4.70
CA SER A 90 3.30 8.16 3.94
C SER A 90 4.79 7.86 4.02
N LYS A 91 5.31 7.56 5.21
CA LYS A 91 6.71 7.18 5.42
C LYS A 91 7.09 5.88 4.70
N TRP A 92 6.19 4.88 4.73
CA TRP A 92 6.39 3.66 3.94
C TRP A 92 6.44 3.98 2.44
N LEU A 93 5.50 4.80 1.94
CA LEU A 93 5.41 5.16 0.53
C LEU A 93 6.66 5.93 0.06
N GLN A 94 7.12 6.91 0.82
CA GLN A 94 8.39 7.63 0.56
C GLN A 94 9.56 6.65 0.43
N THR A 95 9.62 5.65 1.31
CA THR A 95 10.65 4.61 1.26
C THR A 95 10.51 3.73 0.02
N ALA A 96 9.28 3.40 -0.36
CA ALA A 96 9.00 2.53 -1.51
C ALA A 96 9.34 3.18 -2.86
N VAL A 97 9.20 4.51 -2.96
CA VAL A 97 9.52 5.26 -4.20
C VAL A 97 10.95 5.80 -4.25
N ALA A 98 11.71 5.73 -3.15
CA ALA A 98 13.01 6.37 -3.03
C ALA A 98 13.98 6.00 -4.16
N SER A 99 14.06 4.72 -4.54
CA SER A 99 14.97 4.27 -5.60
C SER A 99 14.61 4.81 -6.99
N ALA A 100 13.32 4.95 -7.29
CA ALA A 100 12.86 5.52 -8.55
C ALA A 100 13.14 7.03 -8.60
N VAL A 101 12.94 7.72 -7.48
CA VAL A 101 13.27 9.14 -7.36
C VAL A 101 14.77 9.39 -7.51
N GLU A 102 15.62 8.61 -6.81
CA GLU A 102 17.09 8.76 -6.94
C GLU A 102 17.56 8.54 -8.38
N LYS A 103 16.99 7.56 -9.06
CA LYS A 103 17.29 7.32 -10.47
C LYS A 103 16.96 8.53 -11.34
N ASP A 104 15.76 9.11 -11.17
CA ASP A 104 15.37 10.31 -11.92
C ASP A 104 16.28 11.52 -11.58
N VAL A 105 16.66 11.67 -10.31
CA VAL A 105 17.60 12.71 -9.86
C VAL A 105 18.97 12.52 -10.51
N GLU A 106 19.49 11.31 -10.57
CA GLU A 106 20.75 10.99 -11.23
C GLU A 106 20.70 11.29 -12.75
N GLU A 107 19.60 10.92 -13.40
CA GLU A 107 19.37 11.18 -14.84
C GLU A 107 19.23 12.67 -15.15
N THR A 108 18.76 13.48 -14.19
CA THR A 108 18.58 14.93 -14.35
C THR A 108 19.74 15.76 -13.77
N SER A 109 20.81 15.14 -13.27
CA SER A 109 21.98 15.84 -12.70
C SER A 109 22.81 16.54 -13.79
N GLY A 110 22.37 17.73 -14.23
CA GLY A 110 23.05 18.59 -15.20
C GLY A 110 22.71 20.06 -15.00
N ASP A 111 23.61 20.96 -15.44
CA ASP A 111 23.56 22.42 -15.16
C ASP A 111 22.22 23.11 -15.56
N TYR A 112 21.41 22.51 -16.43
CA TYR A 112 20.18 23.12 -16.94
C TYR A 112 18.89 22.45 -16.51
N SER A 113 18.96 21.41 -15.68
CA SER A 113 17.81 20.55 -15.35
C SER A 113 17.35 20.63 -13.89
N TRP A 114 17.80 21.65 -13.14
CA TRP A 114 17.46 21.81 -11.72
C TRP A 114 15.95 21.69 -11.43
N ALA A 115 15.10 22.23 -12.31
CA ALA A 115 13.64 22.15 -12.13
C ALA A 115 13.11 20.72 -12.28
N GLN A 116 13.72 19.90 -13.14
CA GLN A 116 13.39 18.48 -13.28
C GLN A 116 13.81 17.72 -12.01
N THR A 117 14.99 18.01 -11.47
CA THR A 117 15.47 17.44 -10.21
C THR A 117 14.52 17.79 -9.06
N VAL A 118 14.11 19.07 -8.93
CA VAL A 118 13.13 19.50 -7.92
C VAL A 118 11.81 18.76 -8.10
N PHE A 119 11.29 18.66 -9.32
CA PHE A 119 10.06 17.93 -9.58
C PHE A 119 10.20 16.45 -9.21
N ALA A 120 11.29 15.79 -9.60
CA ALA A 120 11.54 14.38 -9.24
C ALA A 120 11.53 14.18 -7.72
N LEU A 121 12.21 15.06 -6.95
CA LEU A 121 12.21 15.02 -5.49
C LEU A 121 10.81 15.18 -4.88
N LEU A 122 9.99 16.10 -5.46
CA LEU A 122 8.61 16.28 -5.02
C LEU A 122 7.74 15.06 -5.28
N THR A 123 7.98 14.31 -6.36
CA THR A 123 7.23 13.05 -6.62
C THR A 123 7.50 11.96 -5.57
N GLY A 124 8.55 12.11 -4.76
CA GLY A 124 8.86 11.26 -3.61
C GLY A 124 8.58 11.92 -2.26
N ASN A 125 7.93 13.09 -2.25
CA ASN A 125 7.70 13.91 -1.05
C ASN A 125 8.99 14.22 -0.28
N GLN A 126 10.10 14.47 -1.01
CA GLN A 126 11.39 14.84 -0.44
C GLN A 126 11.54 16.36 -0.45
N VAL A 127 10.63 17.05 0.25
CA VAL A 127 10.48 18.51 0.21
C VAL A 127 11.75 19.23 0.65
N GLU A 128 12.41 18.78 1.71
CA GLU A 128 13.67 19.41 2.20
C GLU A 128 14.74 19.40 1.12
N ARG A 129 14.97 18.25 0.48
CA ARG A 129 15.94 18.13 -0.61
C ARG A 129 15.55 18.97 -1.85
N ALA A 130 14.25 19.08 -2.11
CA ALA A 130 13.74 19.92 -3.20
C ALA A 130 14.00 21.41 -2.93
N VAL A 131 13.86 21.86 -1.67
CA VAL A 131 14.22 23.21 -1.23
C VAL A 131 15.72 23.45 -1.42
N ASP A 132 16.58 22.54 -0.97
CA ASP A 132 18.03 22.65 -1.10
C ASP A 132 18.44 22.75 -2.58
N ALA A 133 17.90 21.90 -3.44
CA ALA A 133 18.15 21.92 -4.88
C ALA A 133 17.72 23.26 -5.54
N ALA A 134 16.59 23.82 -5.10
CA ALA A 134 16.12 25.13 -5.59
C ALA A 134 17.03 26.29 -5.12
N ILE A 135 17.57 26.22 -3.89
CA ILE A 135 18.52 27.19 -3.35
C ILE A 135 19.84 27.12 -4.11
N GLU A 136 20.38 25.92 -4.32
CA GLU A 136 21.61 25.69 -5.08
C GLU A 136 21.53 26.24 -6.52
N ALA A 137 20.33 26.12 -7.13
CA ALA A 137 20.05 26.71 -8.43
C ALA A 137 19.80 28.23 -8.42
N GLY A 138 19.90 28.88 -7.26
CA GLY A 138 19.70 30.35 -7.10
C GLY A 138 18.20 30.75 -7.08
N ASN A 139 17.27 29.83 -7.04
CA ASN A 139 15.82 30.09 -7.09
C ASN A 139 15.20 30.24 -5.70
N VAL A 140 15.62 31.23 -4.92
CA VAL A 140 15.19 31.48 -3.55
C VAL A 140 13.66 31.64 -3.44
N LYS A 141 13.01 32.29 -4.41
CA LYS A 141 11.53 32.43 -4.42
C LYS A 141 10.83 31.08 -4.49
N LEU A 142 11.30 30.20 -5.37
CA LEU A 142 10.73 28.84 -5.47
C LEU A 142 11.02 28.04 -4.21
N ALA A 143 12.23 28.14 -3.65
CA ALA A 143 12.58 27.48 -2.39
C ALA A 143 11.63 27.89 -1.25
N THR A 144 11.28 29.19 -1.17
CA THR A 144 10.30 29.68 -0.20
C THR A 144 8.91 29.10 -0.40
N LEU A 145 8.45 28.90 -1.64
CA LEU A 145 7.17 28.25 -1.94
C LEU A 145 7.23 26.76 -1.62
N LEU A 146 8.32 26.08 -1.96
CA LEU A 146 8.53 24.66 -1.65
C LEU A 146 8.51 24.39 -0.13
N ALA A 147 9.08 25.28 0.68
CA ALA A 147 9.04 25.18 2.13
C ALA A 147 7.59 25.26 2.70
N GLN A 148 6.63 25.69 1.89
CA GLN A 148 5.20 25.75 2.21
C GLN A 148 4.40 24.66 1.48
N ALA A 149 5.02 23.57 1.04
CA ALA A 149 4.36 22.50 0.28
C ALA A 149 3.16 21.87 1.01
N ASP A 150 3.19 21.84 2.34
CA ASP A 150 2.06 21.40 3.20
C ASP A 150 1.08 22.55 3.49
N GLY A 151 1.11 23.62 2.70
CA GLY A 151 0.29 24.81 2.86
C GLY A 151 -1.20 24.54 2.94
N ASP A 152 -1.92 25.46 3.55
CA ASP A 152 -3.37 25.39 3.72
C ASP A 152 -4.14 25.58 2.39
N ALA A 153 -5.46 25.54 2.48
CA ALA A 153 -6.33 25.68 1.31
C ALA A 153 -6.18 27.05 0.63
N GLU A 154 -5.91 28.13 1.38
CA GLU A 154 -5.73 29.47 0.85
C GLU A 154 -4.45 29.56 -0.01
N PHE A 155 -3.34 29.02 0.49
CA PHE A 155 -2.09 28.93 -0.29
C PHE A 155 -2.27 28.17 -1.59
N LYS A 156 -2.99 27.04 -1.57
CA LYS A 156 -3.26 26.24 -2.78
C LYS A 156 -4.13 27.00 -3.78
N GLU A 157 -5.15 27.72 -3.31
CA GLU A 157 -6.02 28.53 -4.18
C GLU A 157 -5.26 29.72 -4.79
N ASP A 158 -4.37 30.37 -4.06
CA ASP A 158 -3.50 31.44 -4.60
C ASP A 158 -2.62 30.91 -5.72
N LEU A 159 -2.03 29.73 -5.57
CA LEU A 159 -1.22 29.13 -6.63
C LEU A 159 -2.06 28.69 -7.83
N LYS A 160 -3.28 28.19 -7.62
CA LYS A 160 -4.23 27.91 -8.74
C LYS A 160 -4.57 29.18 -9.49
N ALA A 161 -4.85 30.27 -8.78
CA ALA A 161 -5.11 31.58 -9.39
C ALA A 161 -3.88 32.07 -10.21
N GLN A 162 -2.68 31.87 -9.68
CA GLN A 162 -1.44 32.20 -10.40
C GLN A 162 -1.27 31.37 -11.69
N LEU A 163 -1.55 30.07 -11.65
CA LEU A 163 -1.50 29.21 -12.85
C LEU A 163 -2.55 29.62 -13.87
N ALA A 164 -3.77 29.95 -13.42
CA ALA A 164 -4.83 30.47 -14.30
C ALA A 164 -4.43 31.79 -14.96
N LEU A 165 -3.83 32.71 -14.20
CA LEU A 165 -3.33 33.98 -14.71
C LEU A 165 -2.24 33.79 -15.79
N TRP A 166 -1.29 32.87 -15.56
CA TRP A 166 -0.25 32.56 -16.56
C TRP A 166 -0.87 32.06 -17.87
N ARG A 167 -1.91 31.19 -17.77
CA ARG A 167 -2.63 30.66 -18.93
C ARG A 167 -3.42 31.73 -19.66
N GLU A 168 -4.15 32.59 -18.95
CA GLU A 168 -4.93 33.68 -19.54
C GLU A 168 -4.06 34.71 -20.26
N GLN A 169 -2.94 35.05 -19.66
CA GLN A 169 -1.97 36.00 -20.22
C GLN A 169 -0.99 35.34 -21.19
N ARG A 170 -1.09 34.03 -21.42
CA ARG A 170 -0.18 33.24 -22.28
C ARG A 170 1.28 33.34 -21.89
N ILE A 171 1.56 33.53 -20.60
CA ILE A 171 2.90 33.57 -20.03
C ILE A 171 3.46 32.15 -19.89
N ASP A 172 2.59 31.15 -19.74
CA ASP A 172 2.93 29.74 -19.57
C ASP A 172 3.79 29.16 -20.71
N VAL A 173 3.71 29.71 -21.92
CA VAL A 173 4.60 29.34 -23.05
C VAL A 173 6.07 29.71 -22.81
N HIS A 174 6.34 30.67 -21.94
CA HIS A 174 7.68 31.18 -21.62
C HIS A 174 8.23 30.59 -20.31
N ILE A 175 7.43 29.76 -19.59
CA ILE A 175 7.83 29.12 -18.36
C ILE A 175 8.18 27.67 -18.64
N ASP A 176 9.32 27.22 -18.12
CA ASP A 176 9.74 25.82 -18.25
C ASP A 176 8.66 24.87 -17.73
N GLU A 177 8.48 23.74 -18.44
CA GLU A 177 7.44 22.76 -18.14
C GLU A 177 7.59 22.21 -16.72
N SER A 178 8.83 21.95 -16.27
CA SER A 178 9.09 21.40 -14.94
C SER A 178 8.76 22.40 -13.85
N VAL A 179 9.03 23.70 -14.09
CA VAL A 179 8.61 24.77 -13.17
C VAL A 179 7.09 24.81 -13.07
N ARG A 180 6.37 24.73 -14.20
CA ARG A 180 4.91 24.68 -14.19
C ARG A 180 4.37 23.46 -13.46
N LYS A 181 5.01 22.29 -13.61
CA LYS A 181 4.68 21.05 -12.87
C LYS A 181 4.86 21.25 -11.36
N ILE A 182 5.94 21.91 -10.93
CA ILE A 182 6.19 22.20 -9.52
C ILE A 182 5.06 23.06 -8.94
N TYR A 183 4.71 24.17 -9.63
CA TYR A 183 3.60 25.03 -9.19
C TYR A 183 2.27 24.28 -9.17
N ALA A 184 2.01 23.41 -10.14
CA ALA A 184 0.80 22.57 -10.16
C ALA A 184 0.73 21.65 -8.96
N LEU A 185 1.82 20.95 -8.59
CA LEU A 185 1.85 20.10 -7.39
C LEU A 185 1.57 20.91 -6.13
N LEU A 186 2.25 22.04 -5.96
CA LEU A 186 2.06 22.93 -4.80
C LEU A 186 0.62 23.48 -4.73
N ALA A 187 -0.01 23.72 -5.89
CA ALA A 187 -1.43 24.09 -5.99
C ALA A 187 -2.40 22.91 -5.74
N GLY A 188 -1.90 21.69 -5.55
CA GLY A 188 -2.73 20.50 -5.40
C GLY A 188 -3.32 19.94 -6.71
N VAL A 189 -2.82 20.39 -7.86
CA VAL A 189 -3.17 19.84 -9.17
C VAL A 189 -2.23 18.68 -9.47
N VAL A 190 -2.75 17.47 -9.62
CA VAL A 190 -1.95 16.25 -9.79
C VAL A 190 -2.28 15.46 -11.06
N ASP A 191 -3.36 15.80 -11.74
CA ASP A 191 -3.79 15.10 -12.96
C ASP A 191 -3.21 15.76 -14.21
N VAL A 192 -3.87 16.79 -14.73
CA VAL A 192 -3.47 17.51 -15.95
C VAL A 192 -3.39 19.00 -15.65
N LEU A 193 -2.23 19.61 -15.96
CA LEU A 193 -2.08 21.05 -16.00
C LEU A 193 -2.48 21.54 -17.39
N GLU A 194 -3.59 22.27 -17.48
CA GLU A 194 -4.04 22.87 -18.73
C GLU A 194 -3.10 23.98 -19.21
N GLY A 195 -2.76 23.97 -20.50
CA GLY A 195 -2.01 25.02 -21.15
C GLY A 195 -2.87 26.08 -21.85
N SER A 196 -2.26 27.18 -22.26
CA SER A 196 -2.93 28.24 -22.99
C SER A 196 -3.37 27.78 -24.39
N LYS A 197 -4.58 28.14 -24.78
CA LYS A 197 -5.17 27.85 -26.11
C LYS A 197 -4.88 29.04 -27.02
N GLY A 198 -3.84 28.95 -27.84
CA GLY A 198 -3.47 29.95 -28.85
C GLY A 198 -3.13 29.31 -30.19
N LEU A 199 -2.74 30.10 -31.17
CA LEU A 199 -2.22 29.66 -32.45
C LEU A 199 -0.71 29.80 -32.53
N GLY A 200 -0.04 28.78 -33.08
CA GLY A 200 1.41 28.83 -33.28
C GLY A 200 2.19 28.88 -31.99
N LEU A 201 3.05 29.87 -31.84
CA LEU A 201 3.95 30.06 -30.69
C LEU A 201 3.21 30.48 -29.38
N GLU A 202 1.96 30.86 -29.47
CA GLU A 202 1.16 31.26 -28.31
C GLU A 202 0.40 30.09 -27.69
N ARG A 203 0.58 28.88 -28.22
CA ARG A 203 -0.05 27.65 -27.72
C ARG A 203 0.90 26.95 -26.77
N CYS A 204 0.41 26.70 -25.56
CA CYS A 204 1.04 25.80 -24.62
C CYS A 204 0.26 24.49 -24.56
N ALA A 205 0.95 23.36 -24.56
CA ALA A 205 0.31 22.06 -24.45
C ALA A 205 -0.13 21.78 -23.01
N ASP A 206 -1.21 20.99 -22.88
CA ASP A 206 -1.61 20.41 -21.61
C ASP A 206 -0.52 19.44 -21.14
N VAL A 207 -0.22 19.42 -19.84
CA VAL A 207 0.82 18.60 -19.26
C VAL A 207 0.23 17.62 -18.26
N PRO A 208 0.18 16.32 -18.58
CA PRO A 208 -0.19 15.30 -17.61
C PRO A 208 0.96 15.10 -16.60
N LEU A 209 0.68 15.39 -15.33
CA LEU A 209 1.71 15.33 -14.28
C LEU A 209 2.13 13.90 -13.94
N ALA A 210 1.21 12.95 -14.07
CA ALA A 210 1.44 11.54 -13.79
C ALA A 210 2.27 10.82 -14.87
N LYS A 211 2.45 11.42 -16.05
CA LYS A 211 3.12 10.79 -17.20
C LYS A 211 4.56 10.41 -16.90
N GLY A 212 4.87 9.12 -17.07
CA GLY A 212 6.22 8.57 -16.85
C GLY A 212 6.51 8.21 -15.40
N LEU A 213 5.61 8.49 -14.47
CA LEU A 213 5.75 8.08 -13.07
C LEU A 213 5.20 6.66 -12.87
N ASP A 214 5.81 5.89 -11.97
CA ASP A 214 5.24 4.62 -11.50
C ASP A 214 3.99 4.84 -10.65
N TRP A 215 3.18 3.79 -10.47
CA TRP A 215 1.91 3.90 -9.78
C TRP A 215 2.04 4.38 -8.32
N LYS A 216 3.13 4.03 -7.63
CA LYS A 216 3.35 4.41 -6.23
C LYS A 216 3.58 5.91 -6.11
N ARG A 217 4.37 6.49 -7.05
CA ARG A 217 4.57 7.95 -7.11
C ARG A 217 3.28 8.67 -7.45
N VAL A 218 2.51 8.19 -8.45
CA VAL A 218 1.21 8.81 -8.79
C VAL A 218 0.24 8.74 -7.61
N PHE A 219 0.15 7.59 -6.92
CA PHE A 219 -0.62 7.48 -5.69
C PHE A 219 -0.15 8.48 -4.62
N GLY A 220 1.16 8.64 -4.50
CA GLY A 220 1.80 9.62 -3.61
C GLY A 220 1.39 11.06 -3.93
N LEU A 221 1.30 11.44 -5.21
CA LEU A 221 0.84 12.78 -5.58
C LEU A 221 -0.57 13.06 -5.05
N HIS A 222 -1.48 12.09 -5.16
CA HIS A 222 -2.82 12.22 -4.58
C HIS A 222 -2.78 12.32 -3.06
N LEU A 223 -1.99 11.49 -2.38
CA LEU A 223 -1.89 11.45 -0.93
C LEU A 223 -1.33 12.74 -0.33
N TRP A 224 -0.27 13.30 -0.96
CA TRP A 224 0.52 14.40 -0.39
C TRP A 224 0.04 15.78 -0.84
N TYR A 225 -0.43 15.92 -2.09
CA TYR A 225 -0.71 17.24 -2.67
C TYR A 225 -2.20 17.50 -2.90
N SER A 226 -2.96 16.51 -3.44
CA SER A 226 -4.35 16.78 -3.79
C SER A 226 -5.32 16.72 -2.61
N GLN A 227 -5.05 15.81 -1.66
CA GLN A 227 -5.93 15.62 -0.50
C GLN A 227 -5.54 16.53 0.69
N PRO A 228 -6.53 17.00 1.47
CA PRO A 228 -6.26 17.66 2.76
C PRO A 228 -5.44 16.77 3.70
N MET A 229 -4.70 17.40 4.62
CA MET A 229 -3.86 16.68 5.57
C MET A 229 -4.67 15.67 6.42
N ASP A 230 -5.88 16.01 6.80
CA ASP A 230 -6.77 15.20 7.63
C ASP A 230 -7.66 14.23 6.82
N ALA A 231 -7.60 14.25 5.48
CA ALA A 231 -8.32 13.30 4.65
C ALA A 231 -7.82 11.87 4.89
N PRO A 232 -8.70 10.87 4.93
CA PRO A 232 -8.32 9.48 5.10
C PRO A 232 -7.55 8.93 3.89
N ILE A 233 -6.81 7.86 4.09
CA ILE A 233 -6.06 7.17 3.01
C ILE A 233 -7.01 6.70 1.90
N SER A 234 -8.26 6.33 2.24
CA SER A 234 -9.27 5.92 1.27
C SER A 234 -9.58 6.99 0.24
N SER A 235 -9.56 8.29 0.62
CA SER A 235 -9.78 9.38 -0.34
C SER A 235 -8.66 9.48 -1.37
N ALA A 236 -7.41 9.25 -0.98
CA ALA A 236 -6.28 9.20 -1.92
C ALA A 236 -6.37 7.96 -2.83
N PHE A 237 -6.82 6.82 -2.28
CA PHE A 237 -7.06 5.61 -3.05
C PHE A 237 -8.14 5.82 -4.12
N GLU A 238 -9.28 6.39 -3.75
CA GLU A 238 -10.39 6.68 -4.67
C GLU A 238 -9.95 7.66 -5.77
N ALA A 239 -9.24 8.73 -5.41
CA ALA A 239 -8.74 9.72 -6.35
C ALA A 239 -7.78 9.09 -7.38
N TYR A 240 -6.82 8.29 -6.92
CA TYR A 240 -5.91 7.56 -7.81
C TYR A 240 -6.67 6.57 -8.71
N ASP A 241 -7.63 5.80 -8.17
CA ASP A 241 -8.37 4.81 -8.95
C ASP A 241 -9.26 5.47 -10.02
N GLN A 242 -9.82 6.64 -9.71
CA GLN A 242 -10.55 7.47 -10.67
C GLN A 242 -9.63 8.03 -11.76
N ALA A 243 -8.48 8.60 -11.39
CA ALA A 243 -7.50 9.13 -12.35
C ALA A 243 -7.00 8.03 -13.31
N ARG A 244 -6.69 6.84 -12.79
CA ARG A 244 -6.26 5.69 -13.59
C ARG A 244 -7.34 5.21 -14.57
N LYS A 245 -8.61 5.24 -14.18
CA LYS A 245 -9.74 4.88 -15.06
C LYS A 245 -10.01 5.94 -16.11
N ALA A 246 -9.82 7.22 -15.77
CA ALA A 246 -10.05 8.34 -16.67
C ALA A 246 -8.93 8.50 -17.72
N ASP A 247 -7.68 8.31 -17.34
CA ASP A 247 -6.51 8.45 -18.21
C ASP A 247 -5.53 7.27 -18.07
N PRO A 248 -5.88 6.07 -18.58
CA PRO A 248 -5.04 4.88 -18.46
C PRO A 248 -3.73 4.97 -19.28
N GLN A 249 -3.58 5.98 -20.14
CA GLN A 249 -2.37 6.16 -20.95
C GLN A 249 -1.27 6.91 -20.19
N ASN A 250 -1.65 7.85 -19.34
CA ASN A 250 -0.70 8.68 -18.58
C ASN A 250 -0.58 8.27 -17.10
N VAL A 251 -1.59 7.60 -16.55
CA VAL A 251 -1.60 7.12 -15.15
C VAL A 251 -1.24 5.65 -15.11
N ALA A 252 -0.08 5.33 -14.54
CA ALA A 252 0.41 3.96 -14.48
C ALA A 252 -0.51 3.06 -13.66
N ALA A 253 -0.83 1.87 -14.20
CA ALA A 253 -1.53 0.83 -13.48
C ALA A 253 -0.62 0.13 -12.46
N PRO A 254 -1.14 -0.34 -11.31
CA PRO A 254 -0.37 -1.12 -10.35
C PRO A 254 -0.06 -2.51 -10.94
N LEU A 255 1.23 -2.75 -11.20
CA LEU A 255 1.74 -4.01 -11.69
C LEU A 255 2.54 -4.73 -10.61
N PRO A 256 2.48 -6.08 -10.54
CA PRO A 256 3.32 -6.84 -9.64
C PRO A 256 4.80 -6.51 -9.83
N TRP A 257 5.57 -6.50 -8.74
CA TRP A 257 6.98 -6.12 -8.71
C TRP A 257 7.84 -6.79 -9.78
N TYR A 258 7.55 -8.06 -10.12
CA TYR A 258 8.30 -8.83 -11.12
C TYR A 258 7.95 -8.43 -12.57
N ARG A 259 6.93 -7.60 -12.78
CA ARG A 259 6.53 -7.03 -14.08
C ARG A 259 6.92 -5.56 -14.22
N GLU A 260 7.24 -4.87 -13.12
CA GLU A 260 7.66 -3.46 -13.16
C GLU A 260 9.00 -3.26 -13.87
N SER A 261 9.89 -4.27 -13.88
CA SER A 261 11.18 -4.17 -14.55
C SER A 261 11.05 -4.34 -16.08
N PRO A 262 11.69 -3.48 -16.90
CA PRO A 262 11.70 -3.61 -18.37
C PRO A 262 12.27 -4.95 -18.86
N ALA A 263 13.23 -5.52 -18.12
CA ALA A 263 13.80 -6.82 -18.43
C ALA A 263 12.87 -7.99 -18.05
N GLY A 264 11.88 -7.74 -17.18
CA GLY A 264 10.95 -8.72 -16.66
C GLY A 264 11.63 -9.94 -16.01
N VAL A 265 10.98 -10.58 -15.08
CA VAL A 265 11.37 -11.93 -14.67
C VAL A 265 10.82 -12.89 -15.71
N ARG A 266 11.67 -13.61 -16.42
CA ARG A 266 11.21 -14.65 -17.35
C ARG A 266 10.51 -15.75 -16.56
N THR A 267 9.22 -15.90 -16.79
CA THR A 267 8.39 -16.92 -16.17
C THR A 267 7.96 -17.91 -17.23
N PRO A 268 8.03 -19.22 -16.96
CA PRO A 268 7.51 -20.25 -17.86
C PRO A 268 5.97 -20.22 -17.92
N TRP A 269 5.33 -19.55 -16.97
CA TRP A 269 3.89 -19.50 -16.85
C TRP A 269 3.31 -18.35 -17.66
N LYS A 270 2.29 -18.66 -18.44
CA LYS A 270 1.50 -17.65 -19.17
C LYS A 270 0.22 -17.41 -18.40
N LEU A 271 -0.07 -16.14 -18.14
CA LEU A 271 -1.38 -15.76 -17.62
C LEU A 271 -2.46 -16.02 -18.69
N PRO A 272 -3.68 -16.37 -18.26
CA PRO A 272 -4.80 -16.40 -19.18
C PRO A 272 -4.93 -15.05 -19.91
N PRO A 273 -5.36 -15.04 -21.18
CA PRO A 273 -5.59 -13.81 -21.91
C PRO A 273 -6.57 -12.91 -21.15
N GLY A 274 -6.19 -11.64 -20.96
CA GLY A 274 -7.00 -10.66 -20.24
C GLY A 274 -6.94 -10.72 -18.71
N ALA A 275 -6.19 -11.68 -18.13
CA ALA A 275 -5.95 -11.74 -16.68
C ALA A 275 -4.65 -11.01 -16.35
N GLU A 276 -4.74 -9.78 -15.87
CA GLU A 276 -3.62 -9.10 -15.24
C GLU A 276 -3.70 -9.33 -13.73
N PRO A 277 -2.66 -9.96 -13.12
CA PRO A 277 -2.66 -10.12 -11.68
C PRO A 277 -2.56 -8.74 -11.02
N PRO A 278 -3.35 -8.47 -9.98
CA PRO A 278 -3.21 -7.23 -9.22
C PRO A 278 -1.86 -7.23 -8.49
N ASP A 279 -1.28 -6.04 -8.31
CA ASP A 279 -0.12 -5.86 -7.42
C ASP A 279 -0.54 -6.11 -5.96
N ALA A 280 0.26 -6.88 -5.22
CA ALA A 280 -0.08 -7.24 -3.83
C ALA A 280 -0.04 -6.03 -2.88
N LEU A 281 0.88 -5.07 -3.11
CA LEU A 281 0.95 -3.86 -2.28
C LEU A 281 -0.28 -2.99 -2.52
N PHE A 282 -0.67 -2.81 -3.77
CA PHE A 282 -1.89 -2.09 -4.12
C PHE A 282 -3.15 -2.80 -3.58
N SER A 283 -3.17 -4.13 -3.62
CA SER A 283 -4.28 -4.93 -3.09
C SER A 283 -4.43 -4.77 -1.58
N LEU A 284 -3.33 -4.66 -0.81
CA LEU A 284 -3.39 -4.36 0.63
C LEU A 284 -3.92 -2.95 0.89
N ILE A 285 -3.50 -1.96 0.09
CA ILE A 285 -4.04 -0.59 0.19
C ILE A 285 -5.53 -0.59 -0.13
N ARG A 286 -5.96 -1.31 -1.17
CA ARG A 286 -7.37 -1.47 -1.52
C ARG A 286 -8.15 -2.13 -0.39
N MET A 287 -7.65 -3.20 0.22
CA MET A 287 -8.33 -3.86 1.34
C MET A 287 -8.52 -2.93 2.54
N PHE A 288 -7.54 -2.03 2.78
CA PHE A 288 -7.65 -1.02 3.82
C PHE A 288 -8.70 0.05 3.47
N ALA A 289 -8.74 0.51 2.22
CA ALA A 289 -9.61 1.58 1.76
C ALA A 289 -11.05 1.12 1.50
N ASP A 290 -11.25 -0.12 1.05
CA ASP A 290 -12.53 -0.69 0.64
C ASP A 290 -12.94 -1.84 1.57
N PRO A 291 -13.92 -1.62 2.46
CA PRO A 291 -14.43 -2.65 3.37
C PRO A 291 -15.05 -3.87 2.65
N ALA A 292 -15.53 -3.71 1.41
CA ALA A 292 -16.15 -4.78 0.64
C ALA A 292 -15.13 -5.63 -0.15
N CYS A 293 -13.83 -5.28 -0.10
CA CYS A 293 -12.80 -6.02 -0.82
C CYS A 293 -12.66 -7.45 -0.26
N SER A 294 -12.83 -8.46 -1.11
CA SER A 294 -12.70 -9.87 -0.73
C SER A 294 -11.25 -10.29 -0.58
N LEU A 295 -10.95 -11.11 0.44
CA LEU A 295 -9.63 -11.67 0.67
C LEU A 295 -9.17 -12.59 -0.49
N SER A 296 -10.09 -13.29 -1.13
CA SER A 296 -9.83 -14.15 -2.29
C SER A 296 -9.18 -13.39 -3.46
N ASN A 297 -9.55 -12.12 -3.65
CA ASN A 297 -8.98 -11.29 -4.71
C ASN A 297 -7.56 -10.82 -4.42
N ILE A 298 -7.15 -10.85 -3.15
CA ILE A 298 -5.85 -10.36 -2.69
C ILE A 298 -4.82 -11.48 -2.66
N LEU A 299 -5.20 -12.65 -2.16
CA LEU A 299 -4.29 -13.77 -1.88
C LEU A 299 -4.01 -14.65 -3.11
N THR A 300 -4.09 -14.09 -4.30
CA THR A 300 -3.73 -14.77 -5.54
C THR A 300 -2.20 -14.89 -5.64
N PRO A 301 -1.61 -16.09 -5.82
CA PRO A 301 -0.15 -16.26 -5.90
C PRO A 301 0.55 -15.35 -6.91
N PHE A 302 -0.06 -15.12 -8.08
CA PHE A 302 0.47 -14.21 -9.10
C PHE A 302 0.60 -12.74 -8.67
N SER A 303 -0.06 -12.33 -7.60
CA SER A 303 0.12 -10.97 -7.04
C SER A 303 1.46 -10.83 -6.34
N PHE A 304 2.02 -11.93 -5.85
CA PHE A 304 3.21 -11.96 -5.01
C PHE A 304 4.46 -12.49 -5.73
N SER A 305 4.27 -13.42 -6.67
CA SER A 305 5.34 -14.16 -7.31
C SER A 305 5.00 -14.43 -8.78
N PRO A 306 6.00 -14.55 -9.67
CA PRO A 306 5.77 -14.98 -11.05
C PRO A 306 5.32 -16.45 -11.17
N SER A 307 5.27 -17.20 -10.08
CA SER A 307 4.81 -18.58 -10.03
C SER A 307 3.39 -18.70 -9.48
N PRO A 308 2.47 -19.39 -10.19
CA PRO A 308 1.11 -19.64 -9.69
C PRO A 308 1.07 -20.64 -8.54
N LEU A 309 2.20 -21.27 -8.24
CA LEU A 309 2.32 -22.30 -7.19
C LEU A 309 3.05 -21.77 -5.94
N ASP A 310 3.36 -20.48 -5.87
CA ASP A 310 4.01 -19.88 -4.70
C ASP A 310 2.95 -19.33 -3.74
N TYR A 311 2.51 -20.19 -2.82
CA TYR A 311 1.53 -19.87 -1.79
C TYR A 311 2.15 -19.34 -0.49
N ARG A 312 3.45 -19.16 -0.42
CA ARG A 312 4.17 -18.76 0.79
C ARG A 312 3.64 -17.46 1.39
N LEU A 313 3.71 -16.35 0.65
CA LEU A 313 3.24 -15.05 1.13
C LEU A 313 1.71 -14.99 1.29
N PRO A 314 0.91 -15.50 0.33
CA PRO A 314 -0.54 -15.59 0.50
C PRO A 314 -0.95 -16.25 1.82
N TRP A 315 -0.33 -17.39 2.17
CA TRP A 315 -0.67 -18.10 3.41
C TRP A 315 -0.30 -17.30 4.66
N HIS A 316 0.92 -16.72 4.73
CA HIS A 316 1.31 -15.89 5.87
C HIS A 316 0.40 -14.67 6.05
N LEU A 317 -0.01 -14.04 4.94
CA LEU A 317 -0.96 -12.92 5.00
C LEU A 317 -2.34 -13.36 5.48
N TYR A 318 -2.82 -14.54 5.05
CA TYR A 318 -4.05 -15.11 5.57
C TYR A 318 -4.00 -15.26 7.08
N ILE A 319 -2.94 -15.89 7.61
CA ILE A 319 -2.77 -16.05 9.06
C ILE A 319 -2.80 -14.70 9.78
N LEU A 320 -2.08 -13.70 9.28
CA LEU A 320 -2.06 -12.38 9.90
C LEU A 320 -3.41 -11.67 9.84
N ILE A 321 -4.01 -11.61 8.66
CA ILE A 321 -5.20 -10.79 8.40
C ILE A 321 -6.46 -11.43 9.00
N SER A 322 -6.63 -12.74 8.79
CA SER A 322 -7.84 -13.46 9.23
C SER A 322 -7.72 -13.98 10.65
N ARG A 323 -6.62 -14.68 10.97
CA ARG A 323 -6.53 -15.44 12.24
C ARG A 323 -6.01 -14.59 13.41
N CYS A 324 -5.02 -13.72 13.17
CA CYS A 324 -4.41 -12.92 14.24
C CYS A 324 -5.12 -11.58 14.44
N LEU A 325 -5.23 -10.77 13.38
CA LEU A 325 -5.79 -9.42 13.45
C LEU A 325 -7.31 -9.37 13.25
N ARG A 326 -7.91 -10.42 12.70
CA ARG A 326 -9.37 -10.55 12.45
C ARG A 326 -9.95 -9.35 11.68
N ILE A 327 -9.21 -8.86 10.70
CA ILE A 327 -9.61 -7.68 9.90
C ILE A 327 -10.55 -8.10 8.77
N ARG A 328 -10.25 -9.23 8.11
CA ARG A 328 -10.97 -9.74 6.94
C ARG A 328 -10.82 -11.25 6.86
N ASP A 329 -11.85 -11.92 6.32
CA ASP A 329 -11.82 -13.33 6.05
C ASP A 329 -12.28 -13.66 4.62
N PHE A 330 -12.22 -14.94 4.26
CA PHE A 330 -12.84 -15.42 3.03
C PHE A 330 -14.36 -15.33 3.11
N ALA A 331 -14.99 -15.00 1.98
CA ALA A 331 -16.45 -14.87 1.91
C ALA A 331 -17.19 -16.20 2.01
N ASP A 332 -16.49 -17.32 1.93
CA ASP A 332 -17.04 -18.69 1.98
C ASP A 332 -16.96 -19.34 3.37
N ARG A 333 -16.58 -18.57 4.39
CA ARG A 333 -16.65 -19.06 5.76
C ARG A 333 -18.11 -19.29 6.13
N GLY A 334 -18.46 -20.54 6.37
CA GLY A 334 -19.80 -20.92 6.78
C GLY A 334 -20.12 -20.34 8.17
N GLU A 335 -21.28 -19.72 8.31
CA GLU A 335 -21.85 -19.49 9.63
C GLU A 335 -22.19 -20.87 10.22
N VAL A 336 -21.64 -21.20 11.39
CA VAL A 336 -22.15 -22.31 12.16
C VAL A 336 -23.59 -21.94 12.55
N LEU A 337 -24.56 -22.59 11.92
CA LEU A 337 -25.93 -22.48 12.34
C LEU A 337 -26.01 -23.06 13.76
N ASP A 338 -25.91 -22.17 14.73
CA ASP A 338 -25.98 -22.51 16.14
C ASP A 338 -27.44 -22.86 16.47
N GLU A 339 -27.79 -24.16 16.31
CA GLU A 339 -29.05 -24.71 16.82
C GLU A 339 -29.15 -24.66 18.37
N ARG A 340 -28.10 -24.14 19.06
CA ARG A 340 -28.02 -24.03 20.52
C ARG A 340 -28.29 -22.64 21.07
N ARG A 341 -28.63 -21.66 20.21
CA ARG A 341 -28.82 -20.23 20.65
C ARG A 341 -30.07 -20.00 21.49
N ASP A 342 -30.98 -20.99 21.63
CA ASP A 342 -32.23 -20.82 22.34
C ASP A 342 -32.16 -21.13 23.86
N GLU A 343 -31.00 -21.54 24.42
CA GLU A 343 -30.92 -21.93 25.85
C GLU A 343 -29.97 -21.08 26.71
N GLU A 344 -29.25 -20.08 26.18
CA GLU A 344 -28.25 -19.28 26.95
C GLU A 344 -28.45 -17.76 26.85
N GLU A 345 -29.62 -17.22 27.18
CA GLU A 345 -29.79 -15.79 27.43
C GLU A 345 -29.22 -15.32 28.80
N ASP A 346 -28.63 -16.20 29.63
CA ASP A 346 -28.23 -15.87 31.01
C ASP A 346 -26.72 -15.86 31.29
N ALA A 347 -25.84 -15.93 30.28
CA ALA A 347 -24.37 -15.86 30.49
C ALA A 347 -23.78 -14.53 29.99
N GLN A 348 -24.27 -13.40 30.46
CA GLN A 348 -23.54 -12.15 30.43
C GLN A 348 -22.52 -12.15 31.56
N ASP A 349 -21.27 -12.21 31.20
CA ASP A 349 -20.04 -11.81 31.92
C ASP A 349 -18.91 -12.86 31.95
N SER A 350 -18.52 -13.36 30.80
CA SER A 350 -17.16 -13.86 30.63
C SER A 350 -16.55 -13.14 29.41
N GLY A 351 -15.52 -12.32 29.64
CA GLY A 351 -14.81 -11.56 28.60
C GLY A 351 -14.06 -12.44 27.58
N MET A 352 -14.67 -13.50 27.14
CA MET A 352 -14.21 -14.35 26.03
C MET A 352 -14.81 -13.80 24.74
N GLU A 353 -13.98 -13.11 23.95
CA GLU A 353 -14.36 -12.69 22.61
C GLU A 353 -14.75 -13.93 21.77
N PRO A 354 -15.75 -13.81 20.88
CA PRO A 354 -16.21 -14.93 20.06
C PRO A 354 -15.03 -15.52 19.28
N GLU A 355 -14.78 -16.80 19.45
CA GLU A 355 -13.89 -17.57 18.57
C GLU A 355 -14.43 -17.43 17.14
N VAL A 356 -13.54 -17.38 16.15
CA VAL A 356 -13.93 -17.38 14.75
C VAL A 356 -14.51 -18.77 14.47
N GLU A 357 -15.81 -18.90 14.64
CA GLU A 357 -16.53 -20.13 14.39
C GLU A 357 -16.79 -20.29 12.90
N GLY A 358 -16.73 -21.52 12.41
CA GLY A 358 -17.02 -21.87 11.03
C GLY A 358 -15.78 -22.23 10.20
N HIS A 359 -16.04 -22.94 9.12
CA HIS A 359 -15.06 -23.51 8.20
C HIS A 359 -15.04 -22.69 6.90
N SER A 360 -13.83 -22.41 6.37
CA SER A 360 -13.65 -21.78 5.07
C SER A 360 -12.91 -22.73 4.11
N PRO A 361 -13.59 -23.27 3.09
CA PRO A 361 -12.97 -24.11 2.06
C PRO A 361 -11.79 -23.41 1.35
N SER A 362 -11.87 -22.10 1.12
CA SER A 362 -10.77 -21.33 0.53
C SER A 362 -9.54 -21.28 1.43
N ALA A 363 -9.74 -21.18 2.74
CA ALA A 363 -8.64 -21.21 3.72
C ALA A 363 -7.93 -22.56 3.73
N ASP A 364 -8.70 -23.65 3.73
CA ASP A 364 -8.17 -25.01 3.72
C ASP A 364 -7.45 -25.32 2.40
N LEU A 365 -7.99 -24.87 1.27
CA LEU A 365 -7.33 -24.99 -0.02
C LEU A 365 -5.98 -24.24 -0.05
N LEU A 366 -5.94 -23.04 0.54
CA LEU A 366 -4.71 -22.25 0.64
C LEU A 366 -3.67 -22.96 1.51
N ALA A 367 -4.07 -23.48 2.68
CA ALA A 367 -3.18 -24.21 3.57
C ALA A 367 -2.68 -25.51 2.92
N SER A 368 -3.57 -26.31 2.31
CA SER A 368 -3.21 -27.56 1.60
C SER A 368 -2.26 -27.29 0.43
N SER A 369 -2.50 -26.22 -0.34
CA SER A 369 -1.63 -25.85 -1.47
C SER A 369 -0.24 -25.46 -1.02
N TYR A 370 -0.13 -24.71 0.09
CA TYR A 370 1.17 -24.34 0.65
C TYR A 370 1.89 -25.54 1.28
N ALA A 371 1.18 -26.41 2.00
CA ALA A 371 1.75 -27.64 2.54
C ALA A 371 2.31 -28.55 1.42
N LEU A 372 1.60 -28.70 0.32
CA LEU A 372 2.09 -29.45 -0.86
C LEU A 372 3.35 -28.82 -1.48
N GLN A 373 3.44 -27.48 -1.50
CA GLN A 373 4.64 -26.76 -1.94
C GLN A 373 5.84 -27.09 -1.02
N LEU A 374 5.63 -27.09 0.29
CA LEU A 374 6.65 -27.41 1.29
C LEU A 374 7.08 -28.88 1.24
N GLU A 375 6.14 -29.81 1.07
CA GLU A 375 6.43 -31.23 0.86
C GLU A 375 7.35 -31.45 -0.34
N LYS A 376 7.04 -30.84 -1.49
CA LYS A 376 7.88 -30.90 -2.70
C LYS A 376 9.28 -30.29 -2.50
N ALA A 377 9.40 -29.33 -1.56
CA ALA A 377 10.70 -28.76 -1.16
C ALA A 377 11.44 -29.60 -0.12
N GLY A 378 10.87 -30.72 0.34
CA GLY A 378 11.44 -31.60 1.36
C GLY A 378 11.27 -31.09 2.79
N MET A 379 10.44 -30.06 3.02
CA MET A 379 10.16 -29.42 4.31
C MET A 379 8.91 -30.05 4.96
N LEU A 380 9.01 -31.34 5.32
CA LEU A 380 7.86 -32.09 5.80
C LEU A 380 7.31 -31.63 7.16
N GLN A 381 8.19 -31.21 8.06
CA GLN A 381 7.76 -30.71 9.38
C GLN A 381 6.97 -29.42 9.25
N GLU A 382 7.43 -28.54 8.41
CA GLU A 382 6.76 -27.27 8.11
C GLU A 382 5.44 -27.49 7.34
N ALA A 383 5.39 -28.50 6.46
CA ALA A 383 4.15 -28.88 5.78
C ALA A 383 3.09 -29.36 6.79
N VAL A 384 3.48 -30.22 7.75
CA VAL A 384 2.59 -30.65 8.83
C VAL A 384 2.11 -29.46 9.66
N PHE A 385 3.02 -28.54 10.01
CA PHE A 385 2.64 -27.33 10.76
C PHE A 385 1.59 -26.50 10.02
N VAL A 386 1.74 -26.32 8.71
CA VAL A 386 0.74 -25.60 7.89
C VAL A 386 -0.59 -26.31 7.86
N LEU A 387 -0.61 -27.65 7.75
CA LEU A 387 -1.85 -28.47 7.77
C LEU A 387 -2.60 -28.40 9.09
N LEU A 388 -1.92 -28.18 10.23
CA LEU A 388 -2.58 -28.00 11.52
C LEU A 388 -3.45 -26.72 11.61
N HIS A 389 -3.39 -25.84 10.59
CA HIS A 389 -4.27 -24.66 10.49
C HIS A 389 -5.54 -24.93 9.66
N ILE A 390 -5.73 -26.14 9.14
CA ILE A 390 -6.97 -26.54 8.46
C ILE A 390 -8.08 -26.62 9.51
N GLU A 391 -9.22 -26.04 9.18
CA GLU A 391 -10.36 -25.90 10.09
C GLU A 391 -11.45 -26.97 9.85
N GLY A 392 -11.44 -27.60 8.68
CA GLY A 392 -12.38 -28.68 8.35
C GLY A 392 -12.05 -29.98 9.08
N SER A 393 -12.80 -30.31 10.09
CA SER A 393 -12.65 -31.57 10.84
C SER A 393 -13.21 -32.81 10.11
N ALA A 394 -13.86 -32.61 8.99
CA ALA A 394 -14.49 -33.68 8.18
C ALA A 394 -13.65 -33.91 6.91
N GLY A 395 -12.49 -34.51 7.04
CA GLY A 395 -11.67 -35.01 5.94
C GLY A 395 -11.69 -36.53 5.90
#